data_c676c1107fcdb60eb9fd6278f729acf0
#
_entry.id   c676c1107fcdb60eb9fd6278f729acf0
#
_cell.length_a   1.000
_cell.length_b   1.000
_cell.length_c   1.000
_cell.angle_alpha   90.00
_cell.angle_beta   90.00
_cell.angle_gamma   90.00
#
_symmetry.space_group_name_H-M   'P 1'
#
loop_
_entity.id
_entity.type
_entity.pdbx_description
1 polymer ?
#
loop_
_entity_poly.entity_id
_entity_poly.type
_entity_poly.pdbx_seq_one_letter_code
_entity_poly.pdbx_strand_id
1 'polypeptide(L)'
;MSNHRVLKLREAMQQKNVEALFVTSAINRRYLSGFTGSSGYVLVTLNDAYLLTDFRYMTQAPQQAKDFKVVEHAQRVTDTVKELLASANINKLAFEQDDVSFASYSAYAEQLKPIQLVPVSGLVEQLRIIKDAEELKVMQRAADLADSTFNHILGFVKSGMTEREVDLEMEFYMRRHGATCSSFDTIVASGERSAMPHGVASERVIAGNELITFDFGALLDGYCSDLTRTIAIGEPDPKLKEIYNIVLEAQLHALEHIKPGMTGREADALARDIIAKYGYGDMFGHSTGHGLGMEVHENPRLSKLSDDILQPGMVVTVEPGIYIPGLGGVRIEDDIVITETGNAVLTHSSKEFTVLPV
;
A
#
# COMPACT_ATOMS: atom_id res chain seq x y z
N MET A 1 -21.85 0.49 2.50
CA MET A 1 -20.46 0.06 2.76
C MET A 1 -19.97 0.45 4.14
N SER A 2 -20.04 1.73 4.55
CA SER A 2 -19.49 2.14 5.85
C SER A 2 -20.16 1.48 7.06
N ASN A 3 -21.45 1.21 7.03
CA ASN A 3 -22.14 0.54 8.15
C ASN A 3 -21.53 -0.84 8.48
N HIS A 4 -21.21 -1.66 7.48
CA HIS A 4 -20.59 -2.97 7.67
C HIS A 4 -19.18 -2.86 8.31
N ARG A 5 -18.36 -1.88 7.90
CA ARG A 5 -17.03 -1.64 8.48
C ARG A 5 -17.12 -1.20 9.94
N VAL A 6 -18.08 -0.32 10.27
CA VAL A 6 -18.34 0.11 11.65
C VAL A 6 -18.84 -1.07 12.51
N LEU A 7 -19.67 -1.96 11.97
CA LEU A 7 -20.10 -3.16 12.69
C LEU A 7 -18.94 -4.09 13.02
N LYS A 8 -18.09 -4.41 12.02
CA LYS A 8 -16.86 -5.20 12.25
C LYS A 8 -15.92 -4.54 13.26
N LEU A 9 -15.78 -3.20 13.19
CA LEU A 9 -14.97 -2.47 14.16
C LEU A 9 -15.53 -2.64 15.59
N ARG A 10 -16.84 -2.52 15.76
CA ARG A 10 -17.47 -2.73 17.07
C ARG A 10 -17.27 -4.14 17.63
N GLU A 11 -17.31 -5.17 16.77
CA GLU A 11 -16.98 -6.54 17.17
C GLU A 11 -15.52 -6.63 17.67
N ALA A 12 -14.58 -6.05 16.95
CA ALA A 12 -13.17 -6.00 17.36
C ALA A 12 -12.98 -5.19 18.66
N MET A 13 -13.69 -4.06 18.81
CA MET A 13 -13.69 -3.26 20.03
C MET A 13 -14.20 -4.07 21.25
N GLN A 14 -15.29 -4.80 21.09
CA GLN A 14 -15.84 -5.65 22.14
C GLN A 14 -14.86 -6.75 22.58
N GLN A 15 -14.19 -7.42 21.62
CA GLN A 15 -13.16 -8.43 21.90
C GLN A 15 -11.97 -7.86 22.69
N LYS A 16 -11.67 -6.57 22.53
CA LYS A 16 -10.61 -5.86 23.24
C LYS A 16 -11.09 -5.10 24.48
N ASN A 17 -12.38 -5.23 24.87
CA ASN A 17 -13.00 -4.48 25.96
C ASN A 17 -12.85 -2.94 25.80
N VAL A 18 -13.04 -2.45 24.58
CA VAL A 18 -13.00 -1.04 24.20
C VAL A 18 -14.44 -0.55 24.02
N GLU A 19 -14.84 0.49 24.74
CA GLU A 19 -16.20 1.09 24.66
C GLU A 19 -16.27 2.24 23.64
N ALA A 20 -15.16 2.94 23.47
CA ALA A 20 -15.04 4.04 22.51
C ALA A 20 -13.63 4.05 21.89
N LEU A 21 -13.57 4.31 20.57
CA LEU A 21 -12.32 4.48 19.81
C LEU A 21 -12.27 5.86 19.15
N PHE A 22 -11.20 6.59 19.40
CA PHE A 22 -10.89 7.85 18.71
C PHE A 22 -9.88 7.58 17.60
N VAL A 23 -10.34 7.74 16.34
CA VAL A 23 -9.57 7.53 15.13
C VAL A 23 -9.03 8.85 14.65
N THR A 24 -7.72 8.96 14.60
CA THR A 24 -6.97 10.15 14.18
C THR A 24 -6.35 9.99 12.80
N SER A 25 -6.01 8.75 12.42
CA SER A 25 -5.46 8.41 11.12
C SER A 25 -6.40 8.83 9.98
N ALA A 26 -5.88 9.60 9.03
CA ALA A 26 -6.63 10.05 7.86
C ALA A 26 -7.10 8.89 6.99
N ILE A 27 -6.29 7.85 6.90
CA ILE A 27 -6.57 6.64 6.11
C ILE A 27 -7.68 5.83 6.79
N ASN A 28 -7.57 5.56 8.08
CA ASN A 28 -8.58 4.85 8.84
C ASN A 28 -9.91 5.62 8.91
N ARG A 29 -9.86 6.95 9.06
CA ARG A 29 -11.03 7.81 8.94
C ARG A 29 -11.72 7.64 7.58
N ARG A 30 -10.96 7.70 6.48
CA ARG A 30 -11.49 7.50 5.12
C ARG A 30 -12.05 6.09 4.96
N TYR A 31 -11.34 5.07 5.43
CA TYR A 31 -11.80 3.68 5.36
C TYR A 31 -13.16 3.50 6.04
N LEU A 32 -13.31 4.01 7.26
CA LEU A 32 -14.54 3.83 8.05
C LEU A 32 -15.71 4.68 7.53
N SER A 33 -15.45 5.94 7.17
CA SER A 33 -16.52 6.91 6.91
C SER A 33 -16.72 7.24 5.43
N GLY A 34 -15.75 6.94 4.56
CA GLY A 34 -15.73 7.41 3.18
C GLY A 34 -15.35 8.88 3.03
N PHE A 35 -15.08 9.59 4.13
CA PHE A 35 -14.78 11.02 4.10
C PHE A 35 -13.37 11.29 3.55
N THR A 36 -13.29 12.10 2.50
CA THR A 36 -12.04 12.43 1.78
C THR A 36 -11.44 13.79 2.16
N GLY A 37 -12.07 14.53 3.07
CA GLY A 37 -11.55 15.83 3.52
C GLY A 37 -10.21 15.69 4.27
N SER A 38 -9.37 16.72 4.18
CA SER A 38 -8.03 16.71 4.77
C SER A 38 -8.01 16.88 6.29
N SER A 39 -9.13 17.28 6.92
CA SER A 39 -9.23 17.52 8.36
C SER A 39 -10.48 16.88 8.95
N GLY A 40 -10.30 16.10 10.00
CA GLY A 40 -11.40 15.46 10.73
C GLY A 40 -10.92 14.26 11.52
N TYR A 41 -11.81 13.75 12.36
CA TYR A 41 -11.60 12.61 13.24
C TYR A 41 -12.85 11.75 13.25
N VAL A 42 -12.70 10.48 13.58
CA VAL A 42 -13.85 9.60 13.81
C VAL A 42 -13.86 9.17 15.28
N LEU A 43 -15.05 9.26 15.91
CA LEU A 43 -15.29 8.70 17.22
C LEU A 43 -16.35 7.60 17.07
N VAL A 44 -15.98 6.37 17.35
CA VAL A 44 -16.88 5.22 17.33
C VAL A 44 -17.12 4.75 18.76
N THR A 45 -18.37 4.65 19.14
CA THR A 45 -18.80 3.94 20.36
C THR A 45 -19.53 2.66 20.00
N LEU A 46 -19.86 1.83 20.96
CA LEU A 46 -20.65 0.62 20.71
C LEU A 46 -22.03 0.92 20.10
N ASN A 47 -22.56 2.14 20.33
CA ASN A 47 -23.90 2.52 19.85
C ASN A 47 -23.86 3.56 18.72
N ASP A 48 -22.93 4.48 18.75
CA ASP A 48 -22.87 5.63 17.84
C ASP A 48 -21.57 5.68 17.03
N ALA A 49 -21.60 6.39 15.91
CA ALA A 49 -20.44 6.73 15.10
C ALA A 49 -20.51 8.21 14.70
N TYR A 50 -19.45 8.95 14.99
CA TYR A 50 -19.37 10.39 14.74
C TYR A 50 -18.19 10.68 13.80
N LEU A 51 -18.42 11.55 12.81
CA LEU A 51 -17.37 12.22 12.06
C LEU A 51 -17.25 13.65 12.59
N LEU A 52 -16.14 13.95 13.26
CA LEU A 52 -15.85 15.27 13.82
C LEU A 52 -15.00 16.04 12.82
N THR A 53 -15.47 17.17 12.34
CA THR A 53 -14.73 17.99 11.39
C THR A 53 -14.99 19.47 11.67
N ASP A 54 -14.38 20.36 10.89
CA ASP A 54 -14.57 21.80 11.06
C ASP A 54 -15.52 22.38 10.01
N PHE A 55 -15.85 23.68 10.14
CA PHE A 55 -16.81 24.39 9.29
C PHE A 55 -16.54 24.24 7.79
N ARG A 56 -15.29 24.05 7.36
CA ARG A 56 -14.91 23.94 5.95
C ARG A 56 -15.54 22.72 5.26
N TYR A 57 -15.86 21.69 6.04
CA TYR A 57 -16.35 20.41 5.53
C TYR A 57 -17.81 20.12 5.86
N MET A 58 -18.54 21.03 6.50
CA MET A 58 -19.94 20.79 6.91
C MET A 58 -20.91 20.61 5.73
N THR A 59 -20.51 20.97 4.51
CA THR A 59 -21.25 20.64 3.29
C THR A 59 -20.86 19.29 2.71
N GLN A 60 -19.57 18.95 2.71
CA GLN A 60 -19.02 17.73 2.10
C GLN A 60 -19.26 16.49 2.98
N ALA A 61 -18.98 16.60 4.27
CA ALA A 61 -18.99 15.48 5.19
C ALA A 61 -20.34 14.73 5.26
N PRO A 62 -21.51 15.42 5.33
CA PRO A 62 -22.81 14.74 5.34
C PRO A 62 -23.13 13.99 4.02
N GLN A 63 -22.55 14.42 2.91
CA GLN A 63 -22.74 13.77 1.61
C GLN A 63 -21.93 12.47 1.49
N GLN A 64 -20.75 12.41 2.11
CA GLN A 64 -19.83 11.28 2.04
C GLN A 64 -20.01 10.29 3.19
N ALA A 65 -20.10 10.77 4.42
CA ALA A 65 -20.17 9.95 5.64
C ALA A 65 -21.63 9.72 6.10
N LYS A 66 -22.46 9.14 5.24
CA LYS A 66 -23.93 9.01 5.44
C LYS A 66 -24.33 8.21 6.67
N ASP A 67 -23.48 7.28 7.12
CA ASP A 67 -23.75 6.43 8.29
C ASP A 67 -23.14 7.01 9.59
N PHE A 68 -22.62 8.24 9.52
CA PHE A 68 -22.00 8.93 10.65
C PHE A 68 -22.83 10.16 11.04
N LYS A 69 -22.90 10.42 12.34
CA LYS A 69 -23.36 11.71 12.84
C LYS A 69 -22.24 12.73 12.63
N VAL A 70 -22.41 13.63 11.66
CA VAL A 70 -21.42 14.68 11.38
C VAL A 70 -21.58 15.79 12.41
N VAL A 71 -20.50 16.14 13.11
CA VAL A 71 -20.46 17.15 14.15
C VAL A 71 -19.34 18.14 13.83
N GLU A 72 -19.68 19.43 13.81
CA GLU A 72 -18.68 20.49 13.81
C GLU A 72 -18.05 20.54 15.18
N HIS A 73 -16.74 20.30 15.26
CA HIS A 73 -16.06 20.29 16.54
C HIS A 73 -15.70 21.72 17.01
N ALA A 74 -15.65 21.91 18.33
CA ALA A 74 -15.16 23.13 18.95
C ALA A 74 -13.70 23.43 18.55
N GLN A 75 -13.17 24.56 18.95
CA GLN A 75 -11.78 24.96 18.66
C GLN A 75 -10.77 23.85 18.99
N ARG A 76 -11.02 23.09 20.06
CA ARG A 76 -10.30 21.85 20.37
C ARG A 76 -11.26 20.67 20.17
N VAL A 77 -10.90 19.74 19.34
CA VAL A 77 -11.71 18.52 19.09
C VAL A 77 -11.95 17.73 20.38
N THR A 78 -10.99 17.78 21.31
CA THR A 78 -11.09 17.12 22.64
C THR A 78 -12.24 17.62 23.48
N ASP A 79 -12.66 18.88 23.37
CA ASP A 79 -13.83 19.40 24.08
C ASP A 79 -15.11 18.72 23.58
N THR A 80 -15.27 18.62 22.27
CA THR A 80 -16.40 17.89 21.65
C THR A 80 -16.37 16.39 21.97
N VAL A 81 -15.20 15.76 21.91
CA VAL A 81 -15.04 14.33 22.28
C VAL A 81 -15.48 14.11 23.72
N LYS A 82 -15.06 15.00 24.64
CA LYS A 82 -15.41 14.91 26.07
C LYS A 82 -16.91 15.03 26.30
N GLU A 83 -17.59 15.93 25.61
CA GLU A 83 -19.06 16.11 25.70
C GLU A 83 -19.79 14.86 25.19
N LEU A 84 -19.38 14.30 24.04
CA LEU A 84 -19.98 13.11 23.47
C LEU A 84 -19.79 11.89 24.37
N LEU A 85 -18.61 11.69 24.92
CA LEU A 85 -18.34 10.59 25.85
C LEU A 85 -19.11 10.74 27.17
N ALA A 86 -19.21 11.96 27.70
CA ALA A 86 -20.01 12.24 28.91
C ALA A 86 -21.50 11.91 28.68
N SER A 87 -22.05 12.29 27.52
CA SER A 87 -23.45 11.97 27.17
C SER A 87 -23.72 10.48 27.05
N ALA A 88 -22.69 9.69 26.72
CA ALA A 88 -22.75 8.23 26.61
C ALA A 88 -22.35 7.51 27.92
N ASN A 89 -21.99 8.23 28.99
CA ASN A 89 -21.45 7.69 30.24
C ASN A 89 -20.17 6.85 30.06
N ILE A 90 -19.34 7.21 29.09
CA ILE A 90 -18.06 6.54 28.80
C ILE A 90 -16.92 7.30 29.44
N ASN A 91 -16.08 6.59 30.20
CA ASN A 91 -14.94 7.16 30.93
C ASN A 91 -13.58 6.60 30.47
N LYS A 92 -13.58 5.72 29.47
CA LYS A 92 -12.38 5.17 28.84
C LYS A 92 -12.45 5.39 27.33
N LEU A 93 -11.38 5.94 26.74
CA LEU A 93 -11.26 6.22 25.34
C LEU A 93 -10.03 5.54 24.79
N ALA A 94 -10.23 4.57 23.89
CA ALA A 94 -9.12 4.04 23.12
C ALA A 94 -8.69 5.02 22.01
N PHE A 95 -7.40 5.01 21.67
CA PHE A 95 -6.84 5.82 20.59
C PHE A 95 -5.77 5.04 19.82
N GLU A 96 -5.56 5.42 18.58
CA GLU A 96 -4.57 4.81 17.67
C GLU A 96 -3.15 5.18 18.11
N GLN A 97 -2.47 4.29 18.85
CA GLN A 97 -1.13 4.57 19.38
C GLN A 97 -0.07 4.71 18.28
N ASP A 98 -0.33 4.09 17.12
CA ASP A 98 0.62 4.07 16.00
C ASP A 98 0.54 5.35 15.15
N ASP A 99 -0.55 6.13 15.29
CA ASP A 99 -0.77 7.41 14.61
C ASP A 99 -0.56 8.62 15.54
N VAL A 100 -0.99 8.52 16.80
CA VAL A 100 -0.94 9.63 17.76
C VAL A 100 0.48 9.85 18.26
N SER A 101 1.06 11.00 17.90
CA SER A 101 2.38 11.40 18.42
C SER A 101 2.38 11.55 19.96
N PHE A 102 3.54 11.40 20.59
CA PHE A 102 3.66 11.59 22.04
C PHE A 102 3.21 13.00 22.49
N ALA A 103 3.46 14.03 21.68
CA ALA A 103 3.00 15.39 21.97
C ALA A 103 1.47 15.48 21.96
N SER A 104 0.82 14.88 20.94
CA SER A 104 -0.64 14.81 20.84
C SER A 104 -1.24 14.02 22.00
N TYR A 105 -0.65 12.87 22.34
CA TYR A 105 -1.06 12.07 23.50
C TYR A 105 -1.01 12.87 24.80
N SER A 106 0.08 13.58 25.04
CA SER A 106 0.24 14.39 26.26
C SER A 106 -0.82 15.48 26.36
N ALA A 107 -1.12 16.15 25.25
CA ALA A 107 -2.17 17.15 25.18
C ALA A 107 -3.57 16.54 25.42
N TYR A 108 -3.88 15.41 24.79
CA TYR A 108 -5.16 14.70 24.95
C TYR A 108 -5.33 14.20 26.38
N ALA A 109 -4.27 13.64 26.98
CA ALA A 109 -4.29 13.16 28.36
C ALA A 109 -4.63 14.25 29.38
N GLU A 110 -4.17 15.48 29.14
CA GLU A 110 -4.51 16.62 30.01
C GLU A 110 -5.92 17.15 29.73
N GLN A 111 -6.30 17.33 28.45
CA GLN A 111 -7.54 17.95 28.05
C GLN A 111 -8.77 17.07 28.31
N LEU A 112 -8.63 15.76 28.16
CA LEU A 112 -9.72 14.80 28.33
C LEU A 112 -9.93 14.35 29.77
N LYS A 113 -9.16 14.80 30.75
CA LYS A 113 -9.43 14.47 32.16
C LYS A 113 -10.91 14.69 32.52
N PRO A 114 -11.57 13.76 33.25
CA PRO A 114 -11.03 12.56 33.91
C PRO A 114 -11.08 11.28 33.05
N ILE A 115 -11.31 11.36 31.74
CA ILE A 115 -11.39 10.20 30.84
C ILE A 115 -10.01 9.50 30.76
N GLN A 116 -9.99 8.19 30.94
CA GLN A 116 -8.80 7.37 30.83
C GLN A 116 -8.50 7.08 29.34
N LEU A 117 -7.33 7.45 28.87
CA LEU A 117 -6.85 7.08 27.52
C LEU A 117 -6.24 5.66 27.54
N VAL A 118 -6.62 4.84 26.55
CA VAL A 118 -6.15 3.46 26.40
C VAL A 118 -5.51 3.32 25.01
N PRO A 119 -4.19 3.07 24.92
CA PRO A 119 -3.55 2.85 23.62
C PRO A 119 -4.01 1.54 23.01
N VAL A 120 -4.30 1.56 21.71
CA VAL A 120 -4.62 0.38 20.91
C VAL A 120 -3.85 0.43 19.59
N SER A 121 -3.45 -0.74 19.09
CA SER A 121 -2.77 -0.90 17.82
C SER A 121 -3.56 -1.81 16.91
N GLY A 122 -3.61 -1.48 15.62
CA GLY A 122 -4.07 -2.34 14.55
C GLY A 122 -5.58 -2.62 14.50
N LEU A 123 -6.43 -1.92 15.28
CA LEU A 123 -7.87 -2.22 15.32
C LEU A 123 -8.57 -1.99 13.98
N VAL A 124 -8.26 -0.92 13.30
CA VAL A 124 -8.84 -0.59 11.98
C VAL A 124 -8.03 -1.25 10.88
N GLU A 125 -6.72 -1.26 11.00
CA GLU A 125 -5.79 -1.88 10.04
C GLU A 125 -6.08 -3.36 9.82
N GLN A 126 -6.44 -4.10 10.87
CA GLN A 126 -6.84 -5.50 10.77
C GLN A 126 -8.11 -5.71 9.91
N LEU A 127 -9.02 -4.74 9.90
CA LEU A 127 -10.20 -4.78 9.03
C LEU A 127 -9.86 -4.53 7.56
N ARG A 128 -8.82 -3.74 7.30
CA ARG A 128 -8.36 -3.37 5.96
C ARG A 128 -7.60 -4.49 5.26
N ILE A 129 -7.06 -5.47 6.01
CA ILE A 129 -6.31 -6.60 5.46
C ILE A 129 -7.17 -7.40 4.47
N ILE A 130 -8.42 -7.66 4.80
CA ILE A 130 -9.36 -8.41 3.95
C ILE A 130 -10.20 -7.43 3.15
N LYS A 131 -9.97 -7.34 1.87
CA LYS A 131 -10.66 -6.44 0.95
C LYS A 131 -12.04 -6.98 0.58
N ASP A 132 -13.04 -6.11 0.60
CA ASP A 132 -14.37 -6.45 0.08
C ASP A 132 -14.40 -6.35 -1.45
N ALA A 133 -15.51 -6.77 -2.07
CA ALA A 133 -15.65 -6.79 -3.53
C ALA A 133 -15.56 -5.39 -4.17
N GLU A 134 -15.97 -4.34 -3.47
CA GLU A 134 -15.89 -2.98 -4.01
C GLU A 134 -14.47 -2.43 -3.87
N GLU A 135 -13.75 -2.75 -2.80
CA GLU A 135 -12.34 -2.43 -2.64
C GLU A 135 -11.51 -3.11 -3.75
N LEU A 136 -11.74 -4.38 -4.01
CA LEU A 136 -11.06 -5.13 -5.08
C LEU A 136 -11.32 -4.53 -6.47
N LYS A 137 -12.53 -4.02 -6.76
CA LYS A 137 -12.81 -3.32 -8.02
C LYS A 137 -12.00 -2.04 -8.18
N VAL A 138 -11.82 -1.28 -7.08
CA VAL A 138 -10.99 -0.07 -7.12
C VAL A 138 -9.53 -0.42 -7.30
N MET A 139 -9.03 -1.45 -6.59
CA MET A 139 -7.65 -1.92 -6.72
C MET A 139 -7.36 -2.45 -8.12
N GLN A 140 -8.31 -3.20 -8.74
CA GLN A 140 -8.16 -3.61 -10.13
C GLN A 140 -8.03 -2.41 -11.07
N ARG A 141 -8.84 -1.36 -10.90
CA ARG A 141 -8.71 -0.13 -11.72
C ARG A 141 -7.38 0.59 -11.49
N ALA A 142 -6.84 0.56 -10.27
CA ALA A 142 -5.52 1.12 -9.98
C ALA A 142 -4.40 0.29 -10.66
N ALA A 143 -4.51 -1.05 -10.63
CA ALA A 143 -3.61 -1.96 -11.33
C ALA A 143 -3.69 -1.79 -12.87
N ASP A 144 -4.91 -1.71 -13.44
CA ASP A 144 -5.12 -1.42 -14.88
C ASP A 144 -4.46 -0.09 -15.29
N LEU A 145 -4.51 0.92 -14.41
CA LEU A 145 -3.87 2.21 -14.66
C LEU A 145 -2.33 2.09 -14.62
N ALA A 146 -1.77 1.31 -13.69
CA ALA A 146 -0.34 1.03 -13.68
C ALA A 146 0.09 0.29 -14.96
N ASP A 147 -0.66 -0.73 -15.38
CA ASP A 147 -0.40 -1.44 -16.64
C ASP A 147 -0.44 -0.53 -17.86
N SER A 148 -1.43 0.36 -17.94
CA SER A 148 -1.53 1.32 -19.05
C SER A 148 -0.39 2.35 -19.03
N THR A 149 0.07 2.75 -17.82
CA THR A 149 1.21 3.64 -17.65
C THR A 149 2.50 2.97 -18.12
N PHE A 150 2.73 1.71 -17.77
CA PHE A 150 3.89 0.96 -18.27
C PHE A 150 3.90 0.88 -19.79
N ASN A 151 2.76 0.52 -20.41
CA ASN A 151 2.63 0.46 -21.86
C ASN A 151 2.91 1.83 -22.51
N HIS A 152 2.46 2.92 -21.91
CA HIS A 152 2.75 4.29 -22.38
C HIS A 152 4.26 4.59 -22.31
N ILE A 153 4.91 4.24 -21.21
CA ILE A 153 6.34 4.50 -20.99
C ILE A 153 7.22 3.71 -21.94
N LEU A 154 6.85 2.50 -22.33
CA LEU A 154 7.60 1.75 -23.36
C LEU A 154 7.67 2.48 -24.71
N GLY A 155 6.69 3.34 -25.01
CA GLY A 155 6.68 4.18 -26.21
C GLY A 155 7.37 5.55 -26.01
N PHE A 156 7.68 5.93 -24.80
CA PHE A 156 8.22 7.24 -24.45
C PHE A 156 9.72 7.22 -24.13
N VAL A 157 10.16 6.25 -23.31
CA VAL A 157 11.52 6.17 -22.78
C VAL A 157 12.53 5.87 -23.87
N LYS A 158 13.66 6.57 -23.84
CA LYS A 158 14.80 6.36 -24.76
C LYS A 158 16.11 6.79 -24.12
N SER A 159 17.21 6.32 -24.67
CA SER A 159 18.56 6.79 -24.33
C SER A 159 18.67 8.32 -24.47
N GLY A 160 19.40 8.94 -23.56
CA GLY A 160 19.58 10.40 -23.49
C GLY A 160 18.58 11.14 -22.59
N MET A 161 17.47 10.51 -22.19
CA MET A 161 16.57 11.06 -21.18
C MET A 161 17.14 10.87 -19.77
N THR A 162 16.74 11.73 -18.84
CA THR A 162 16.99 11.50 -17.42
C THR A 162 15.93 10.57 -16.81
N GLU A 163 16.29 9.85 -15.75
CA GLU A 163 15.32 9.07 -14.97
C GLU A 163 14.16 9.96 -14.47
N ARG A 164 14.46 11.21 -14.11
CA ARG A 164 13.49 12.22 -13.67
C ARG A 164 12.47 12.59 -14.75
N GLU A 165 12.91 12.74 -16.01
CA GLU A 165 11.99 13.03 -17.11
C GLU A 165 11.00 11.89 -17.32
N VAL A 166 11.44 10.63 -17.13
CA VAL A 166 10.58 9.45 -17.24
C VAL A 166 9.61 9.37 -16.08
N ASP A 167 10.06 9.59 -14.85
CA ASP A 167 9.23 9.65 -13.64
C ASP A 167 8.10 10.69 -13.80
N LEU A 168 8.45 11.91 -14.23
CA LEU A 168 7.45 12.96 -14.44
C LEU A 168 6.41 12.59 -15.49
N GLU A 169 6.79 11.93 -16.58
CA GLU A 169 5.81 11.48 -17.58
C GLU A 169 4.89 10.41 -17.01
N MET A 170 5.41 9.47 -16.21
CA MET A 170 4.60 8.45 -15.52
C MET A 170 3.57 9.11 -14.59
N GLU A 171 4.00 10.03 -13.73
CA GLU A 171 3.12 10.77 -12.81
C GLU A 171 2.05 11.56 -13.57
N PHE A 172 2.42 12.28 -14.64
CA PHE A 172 1.47 13.00 -15.48
C PHE A 172 0.46 12.08 -16.15
N TYR A 173 0.93 10.94 -16.68
CA TYR A 173 0.04 9.98 -17.31
C TYR A 173 -0.99 9.43 -16.30
N MET A 174 -0.54 8.96 -15.15
CA MET A 174 -1.43 8.44 -14.11
C MET A 174 -2.46 9.48 -13.65
N ARG A 175 -2.04 10.73 -13.40
CA ARG A 175 -2.95 11.81 -12.99
C ARG A 175 -3.97 12.17 -14.06
N ARG A 176 -3.58 12.21 -15.32
CA ARG A 176 -4.51 12.45 -16.45
C ARG A 176 -5.56 11.36 -16.58
N HIS A 177 -5.27 10.15 -16.10
CA HIS A 177 -6.17 9.01 -16.17
C HIS A 177 -6.88 8.71 -14.84
N GLY A 178 -6.84 9.64 -13.89
CA GLY A 178 -7.70 9.63 -12.70
C GLY A 178 -7.01 9.33 -11.38
N ALA A 179 -5.71 9.04 -11.36
CA ALA A 179 -4.97 8.92 -10.11
C ALA A 179 -4.90 10.26 -9.36
N THR A 180 -4.93 10.20 -8.05
CA THR A 180 -4.66 11.35 -7.18
C THR A 180 -3.19 11.75 -7.24
N CYS A 181 -2.31 10.76 -7.23
CA CYS A 181 -0.85 10.85 -7.33
C CYS A 181 -0.28 9.45 -7.55
N SER A 182 1.04 9.32 -7.66
CA SER A 182 1.73 8.04 -7.46
C SER A 182 1.44 7.50 -6.06
N SER A 183 1.43 6.17 -5.87
CA SER A 183 1.22 5.52 -4.56
C SER A 183 2.43 5.69 -3.65
N PHE A 184 3.61 5.86 -4.22
CA PHE A 184 4.89 6.13 -3.56
C PHE A 184 5.85 6.88 -4.50
N ASP A 185 7.04 7.25 -4.01
CA ASP A 185 8.08 7.88 -4.84
C ASP A 185 8.56 6.91 -5.91
N THR A 186 8.25 7.22 -7.16
CA THR A 186 8.54 6.36 -8.32
C THR A 186 10.03 6.05 -8.45
N ILE A 187 10.34 4.79 -8.61
CA ILE A 187 11.69 4.31 -8.93
C ILE A 187 11.83 4.22 -10.45
N VAL A 188 12.78 4.95 -10.98
CA VAL A 188 13.32 4.76 -12.32
C VAL A 188 14.81 4.62 -12.14
N ALA A 189 15.29 3.38 -12.08
CA ALA A 189 16.68 3.08 -11.78
C ALA A 189 17.36 2.44 -12.99
N SER A 190 18.29 3.17 -13.61
CA SER A 190 18.96 2.78 -14.85
C SER A 190 20.41 2.37 -14.64
N GLY A 191 20.92 1.45 -15.47
CA GLY A 191 22.29 0.95 -15.42
C GLY A 191 22.65 0.35 -14.06
N GLU A 192 23.79 0.71 -13.49
CA GLU A 192 24.24 0.22 -12.19
C GLU A 192 23.29 0.61 -11.02
N ARG A 193 22.49 1.70 -11.18
CA ARG A 193 21.50 2.09 -10.18
C ARG A 193 20.33 1.10 -10.08
N SER A 194 20.08 0.29 -11.10
CA SER A 194 19.08 -0.80 -10.99
C SER A 194 19.46 -1.84 -9.93
N ALA A 195 20.72 -1.88 -9.46
CA ALA A 195 21.14 -2.64 -8.30
C ALA A 195 20.73 -2.01 -6.95
N MET A 196 20.09 -0.84 -6.95
CA MET A 196 19.60 -0.17 -5.76
C MET A 196 18.10 -0.46 -5.62
N PRO A 197 17.63 -1.30 -4.67
CA PRO A 197 16.21 -1.64 -4.55
C PRO A 197 15.29 -0.42 -4.40
N HIS A 198 15.76 0.64 -3.74
CA HIS A 198 15.05 1.92 -3.55
C HIS A 198 15.68 3.06 -4.35
N GLY A 199 16.07 2.78 -5.61
CA GLY A 199 16.70 3.73 -6.51
C GLY A 199 15.72 4.76 -7.09
N VAL A 200 15.13 5.64 -6.25
CA VAL A 200 14.22 6.71 -6.70
C VAL A 200 14.83 7.48 -7.87
N ALA A 201 13.98 7.89 -8.82
CA ALA A 201 14.36 8.59 -10.05
C ALA A 201 15.25 9.81 -9.78
N SER A 202 16.35 9.90 -10.52
CA SER A 202 17.40 10.91 -10.35
C SER A 202 17.66 11.69 -11.64
N GLU A 203 18.63 12.61 -11.60
CA GLU A 203 19.12 13.34 -12.78
C GLU A 203 20.08 12.49 -13.65
N ARG A 204 20.26 11.19 -13.34
CA ARG A 204 21.09 10.32 -14.17
C ARG A 204 20.49 10.22 -15.58
N VAL A 205 21.35 10.40 -16.56
CA VAL A 205 20.98 10.20 -17.97
C VAL A 205 21.02 8.70 -18.29
N ILE A 206 19.93 8.20 -18.82
CA ILE A 206 19.78 6.82 -19.29
C ILE A 206 20.69 6.61 -20.49
N ALA A 207 21.55 5.60 -20.41
CA ALA A 207 22.47 5.26 -21.49
C ALA A 207 21.92 4.13 -22.38
N GLY A 208 22.60 3.82 -23.47
CA GLY A 208 22.34 2.60 -24.22
C GLY A 208 23.03 1.38 -23.59
N ASN A 209 22.53 0.18 -23.90
CA ASN A 209 23.05 -1.13 -23.46
C ASN A 209 23.00 -1.33 -21.93
N GLU A 210 21.91 -0.88 -21.30
CA GLU A 210 21.70 -1.05 -19.86
C GLU A 210 20.26 -1.45 -19.54
N LEU A 211 20.03 -1.92 -18.31
CA LEU A 211 18.70 -2.14 -17.78
C LEU A 211 18.13 -0.86 -17.19
N ILE A 212 16.78 -0.80 -17.19
CA ILE A 212 16.01 0.19 -16.44
C ILE A 212 14.95 -0.60 -15.66
N THR A 213 14.92 -0.41 -14.34
CA THR A 213 13.84 -0.86 -13.47
C THR A 213 12.88 0.29 -13.23
N PHE A 214 11.62 0.07 -13.54
CA PHE A 214 10.49 0.93 -13.17
C PHE A 214 9.74 0.25 -12.05
N ASP A 215 9.59 0.95 -10.93
CA ASP A 215 8.78 0.50 -9.80
C ASP A 215 7.92 1.67 -9.35
N PHE A 216 6.61 1.52 -9.51
CA PHE A 216 5.64 2.59 -9.40
C PHE A 216 4.23 2.05 -9.21
N GLY A 217 3.35 2.91 -8.74
CA GLY A 217 1.94 2.58 -8.62
C GLY A 217 1.05 3.82 -8.66
N ALA A 218 -0.24 3.63 -8.86
CA ALA A 218 -1.25 4.67 -8.89
C ALA A 218 -2.06 4.69 -7.60
N LEU A 219 -2.22 5.86 -6.96
CA LEU A 219 -3.20 6.08 -5.91
C LEU A 219 -4.53 6.50 -6.55
N LEU A 220 -5.44 5.55 -6.71
CA LEU A 220 -6.75 5.76 -7.34
C LEU A 220 -7.88 5.56 -6.32
N ASP A 221 -8.75 6.55 -6.16
CA ASP A 221 -9.89 6.51 -5.23
C ASP A 221 -9.52 6.09 -3.79
N GLY A 222 -8.23 6.28 -3.41
CA GLY A 222 -7.68 6.00 -2.08
C GLY A 222 -7.10 4.60 -1.92
N TYR A 223 -6.93 3.85 -3.00
CA TYR A 223 -6.25 2.56 -3.02
C TYR A 223 -5.02 2.64 -3.91
N CYS A 224 -3.97 1.97 -3.48
CA CYS A 224 -2.69 1.86 -4.19
C CYS A 224 -2.69 0.66 -5.14
N SER A 225 -2.00 0.78 -6.27
CA SER A 225 -1.39 -0.32 -7.00
C SER A 225 0.11 -0.28 -6.84
N ASP A 226 0.77 -1.39 -7.16
CA ASP A 226 2.22 -1.55 -7.12
C ASP A 226 2.69 -2.42 -8.29
N LEU A 227 3.68 -1.95 -9.04
CA LEU A 227 4.13 -2.64 -10.25
C LEU A 227 5.61 -2.39 -10.50
N THR A 228 6.40 -3.47 -10.52
CA THR A 228 7.77 -3.39 -11.02
C THR A 228 7.94 -4.13 -12.33
N ARG A 229 8.59 -3.47 -13.28
CA ARG A 229 9.11 -4.09 -14.51
C ARG A 229 10.54 -3.61 -14.77
N THR A 230 11.36 -4.53 -15.25
CA THR A 230 12.73 -4.23 -15.72
C THR A 230 12.80 -4.46 -17.22
N ILE A 231 13.34 -3.51 -17.96
CA ILE A 231 13.56 -3.59 -19.42
C ILE A 231 15.02 -3.29 -19.76
N ALA A 232 15.41 -3.50 -21.02
CA ALA A 232 16.69 -3.08 -21.55
C ALA A 232 16.53 -1.98 -22.61
N ILE A 233 17.52 -1.07 -22.70
CA ILE A 233 17.75 -0.23 -23.88
C ILE A 233 19.02 -0.74 -24.57
N GLY A 234 18.90 -1.22 -25.82
CA GLY A 234 20.01 -1.90 -26.51
C GLY A 234 20.35 -3.25 -25.86
N GLU A 235 21.59 -3.70 -26.04
CA GLU A 235 22.05 -5.01 -25.56
C GLU A 235 22.82 -4.85 -24.26
N PRO A 236 22.21 -5.16 -23.08
CA PRO A 236 22.90 -5.08 -21.80
C PRO A 236 23.89 -6.25 -21.63
N ASP A 237 24.72 -6.20 -20.58
CA ASP A 237 25.57 -7.30 -20.20
C ASP A 237 24.80 -8.62 -20.13
N PRO A 238 25.30 -9.72 -20.75
CA PRO A 238 24.63 -11.03 -20.76
C PRO A 238 24.27 -11.54 -19.36
N LYS A 239 25.03 -11.18 -18.33
CA LYS A 239 24.76 -11.53 -16.94
C LYS A 239 23.46 -10.94 -16.41
N LEU A 240 23.09 -9.73 -16.87
CA LEU A 240 21.83 -9.08 -16.52
C LEU A 240 20.62 -9.82 -17.12
N LYS A 241 20.76 -10.35 -18.33
CA LYS A 241 19.73 -11.20 -18.95
C LYS A 241 19.61 -12.54 -18.23
N GLU A 242 20.73 -13.12 -17.77
CA GLU A 242 20.73 -14.35 -16.95
C GLU A 242 19.91 -14.14 -15.67
N ILE A 243 20.22 -13.09 -14.88
CA ILE A 243 19.49 -12.83 -13.63
C ILE A 243 18.03 -12.44 -13.89
N TYR A 244 17.72 -11.79 -15.01
CA TYR A 244 16.34 -11.53 -15.41
C TYR A 244 15.52 -12.82 -15.50
N ASN A 245 16.05 -13.83 -16.21
CA ASN A 245 15.37 -15.11 -16.36
C ASN A 245 15.20 -15.85 -15.03
N ILE A 246 16.17 -15.75 -14.12
CA ILE A 246 16.10 -16.35 -12.78
C ILE A 246 15.01 -15.66 -11.95
N VAL A 247 14.96 -14.33 -11.96
CA VAL A 247 13.93 -13.56 -11.25
C VAL A 247 12.55 -13.86 -11.82
N LEU A 248 12.42 -13.95 -13.15
CA LEU A 248 11.17 -14.31 -13.80
C LEU A 248 10.70 -15.72 -13.41
N GLU A 249 11.60 -16.72 -13.42
CA GLU A 249 11.29 -18.08 -12.95
C GLU A 249 10.79 -18.07 -11.51
N ALA A 250 11.48 -17.33 -10.62
CA ALA A 250 11.12 -17.25 -9.22
C ALA A 250 9.74 -16.57 -9.01
N GLN A 251 9.48 -15.49 -9.73
CA GLN A 251 8.23 -14.75 -9.66
C GLN A 251 7.05 -15.59 -10.18
N LEU A 252 7.19 -16.22 -11.35
CA LEU A 252 6.16 -17.08 -11.92
C LEU A 252 5.87 -18.28 -11.04
N HIS A 253 6.90 -18.92 -10.45
CA HIS A 253 6.73 -20.01 -9.51
C HIS A 253 5.96 -19.58 -8.26
N ALA A 254 6.26 -18.41 -7.70
CA ALA A 254 5.53 -17.89 -6.55
C ALA A 254 4.06 -17.63 -6.91
N LEU A 255 3.77 -16.99 -8.05
CA LEU A 255 2.40 -16.75 -8.52
C LEU A 255 1.60 -18.05 -8.70
N GLU A 256 2.23 -19.11 -9.21
CA GLU A 256 1.56 -20.39 -9.43
C GLU A 256 1.21 -21.11 -8.12
N HIS A 257 2.00 -20.91 -7.05
CA HIS A 257 1.92 -21.74 -5.85
C HIS A 257 1.36 -21.03 -4.62
N ILE A 258 1.34 -19.68 -4.58
CA ILE A 258 0.76 -18.93 -3.46
C ILE A 258 -0.76 -19.21 -3.39
N LYS A 259 -1.22 -19.60 -2.19
CA LYS A 259 -2.62 -19.95 -1.93
C LYS A 259 -3.01 -19.67 -0.47
N PRO A 260 -4.32 -19.61 -0.17
CA PRO A 260 -4.77 -19.42 1.20
C PRO A 260 -4.29 -20.54 2.13
N GLY A 261 -4.06 -20.19 3.40
CA GLY A 261 -3.57 -21.10 4.43
C GLY A 261 -2.05 -21.19 4.52
N MET A 262 -1.30 -20.69 3.55
CA MET A 262 0.15 -20.55 3.65
C MET A 262 0.51 -19.42 4.61
N THR A 263 1.63 -19.56 5.31
CA THR A 263 2.25 -18.46 6.04
C THR A 263 3.00 -17.52 5.07
N GLY A 264 3.20 -16.26 5.47
CA GLY A 264 4.04 -15.34 4.70
C GLY A 264 5.46 -15.85 4.48
N ARG A 265 5.97 -16.66 5.42
CA ARG A 265 7.29 -17.33 5.31
C ARG A 265 7.30 -18.39 4.21
N GLU A 266 6.26 -19.22 4.15
CA GLU A 266 6.13 -20.24 3.10
C GLU A 266 5.98 -19.60 1.72
N ALA A 267 5.21 -18.51 1.62
CA ALA A 267 5.05 -17.75 0.38
C ALA A 267 6.38 -17.09 -0.07
N ASP A 268 7.14 -16.50 0.86
CA ASP A 268 8.49 -15.95 0.58
C ASP A 268 9.44 -17.04 0.05
N ALA A 269 9.42 -18.23 0.65
CA ALA A 269 10.30 -19.32 0.27
C ALA A 269 10.11 -19.77 -1.20
N LEU A 270 8.89 -19.67 -1.76
CA LEU A 270 8.61 -20.04 -3.14
C LEU A 270 9.51 -19.30 -4.16
N ALA A 271 9.74 -18.01 -3.97
CA ALA A 271 10.62 -17.24 -4.84
C ALA A 271 12.09 -17.32 -4.38
N ARG A 272 12.31 -17.20 -3.09
CA ARG A 272 13.66 -17.12 -2.51
C ARG A 272 14.49 -18.35 -2.74
N ASP A 273 13.90 -19.54 -2.59
CA ASP A 273 14.61 -20.82 -2.75
C ASP A 273 15.07 -21.03 -4.21
N ILE A 274 14.31 -20.56 -5.19
CA ILE A 274 14.73 -20.57 -6.60
C ILE A 274 15.95 -19.67 -6.79
N ILE A 275 15.89 -18.42 -6.33
CA ILE A 275 17.02 -17.48 -6.44
C ILE A 275 18.27 -18.06 -5.73
N ALA A 276 18.09 -18.64 -4.54
CA ALA A 276 19.18 -19.26 -3.77
C ALA A 276 19.79 -20.49 -4.49
N LYS A 277 18.96 -21.31 -5.15
CA LYS A 277 19.40 -22.46 -5.94
C LYS A 277 20.36 -22.08 -7.08
N TYR A 278 20.15 -20.89 -7.68
CA TYR A 278 21.05 -20.35 -8.71
C TYR A 278 22.28 -19.62 -8.13
N GLY A 279 22.45 -19.60 -6.79
CA GLY A 279 23.61 -19.00 -6.13
C GLY A 279 23.48 -17.50 -5.84
N TYR A 280 22.29 -16.90 -5.99
CA TYR A 280 22.05 -15.47 -5.78
C TYR A 280 21.29 -15.15 -4.48
N GLY A 281 21.20 -16.11 -3.55
CA GLY A 281 20.44 -15.94 -2.30
C GLY A 281 20.83 -14.71 -1.48
N ASP A 282 22.14 -14.37 -1.43
CA ASP A 282 22.66 -13.19 -0.73
C ASP A 282 22.40 -11.86 -1.48
N MET A 283 22.03 -11.94 -2.75
CA MET A 283 21.71 -10.80 -3.61
C MET A 283 20.22 -10.48 -3.68
N PHE A 284 19.39 -11.23 -2.92
CA PHE A 284 17.98 -10.97 -2.70
C PHE A 284 17.74 -10.59 -1.23
N GLY A 285 17.92 -9.30 -0.93
CA GLY A 285 18.02 -8.79 0.44
C GLY A 285 16.72 -8.34 1.11
N HIS A 286 15.59 -8.26 0.38
CA HIS A 286 14.30 -7.82 0.92
C HIS A 286 13.26 -8.95 0.98
N SER A 287 12.06 -8.67 1.47
CA SER A 287 10.91 -9.58 1.46
C SER A 287 10.44 -9.84 0.02
N THR A 288 9.81 -11.00 -0.20
CA THR A 288 9.18 -11.30 -1.49
C THR A 288 7.94 -10.45 -1.76
N GLY A 289 7.37 -9.82 -0.73
CA GLY A 289 6.22 -8.95 -0.89
C GLY A 289 5.62 -8.49 0.44
N HIS A 290 4.58 -7.68 0.30
CA HIS A 290 3.83 -7.07 1.39
C HIS A 290 2.34 -6.94 1.05
N GLY A 291 1.52 -6.73 2.06
CA GLY A 291 0.12 -6.36 1.86
C GLY A 291 0.00 -5.00 1.19
N LEU A 292 -1.02 -4.85 0.38
CA LEU A 292 -1.34 -3.64 -0.39
C LEU A 292 -2.80 -3.27 -0.18
N GLY A 293 -3.10 -1.97 -0.16
CA GLY A 293 -4.47 -1.50 -0.01
C GLY A 293 -4.57 0.02 -0.06
N MET A 294 -5.09 0.63 0.99
CA MET A 294 -5.13 2.09 1.11
C MET A 294 -3.76 2.69 1.42
N GLU A 295 -2.85 1.88 1.96
CA GLU A 295 -1.41 2.17 2.07
C GLU A 295 -0.66 1.21 1.16
N VAL A 296 0.48 1.67 0.64
CA VAL A 296 1.34 0.82 -0.18
C VAL A 296 1.89 -0.35 0.64
N HIS A 297 2.20 -0.14 1.91
CA HIS A 297 2.68 -1.18 2.81
C HIS A 297 1.65 -1.48 3.91
N GLU A 298 0.92 -2.56 3.75
CA GLU A 298 0.02 -3.12 4.76
C GLU A 298 0.49 -4.53 5.19
N ASN A 299 -0.21 -5.12 6.14
CA ASN A 299 -0.08 -6.55 6.42
C ASN A 299 -0.92 -7.38 5.42
N PRO A 300 -0.55 -8.65 5.16
CA PRO A 300 0.57 -9.38 5.74
C PRO A 300 1.91 -9.10 5.04
N ARG A 301 3.02 -9.59 5.61
CA ARG A 301 4.33 -9.62 4.93
C ARG A 301 4.60 -11.00 4.34
N LEU A 302 5.16 -11.03 3.12
CA LEU A 302 5.72 -12.25 2.53
C LEU A 302 7.23 -12.24 2.76
N SER A 303 7.67 -12.72 3.93
CA SER A 303 9.07 -12.63 4.36
C SER A 303 9.49 -13.82 5.21
N LYS A 304 10.81 -14.04 5.34
CA LYS A 304 11.40 -15.11 6.17
C LYS A 304 10.90 -15.13 7.63
N LEU A 305 10.39 -14.02 8.13
CA LEU A 305 9.99 -13.85 9.54
C LEU A 305 8.47 -13.80 9.74
N SER A 306 7.67 -13.85 8.67
CA SER A 306 6.22 -13.70 8.77
C SER A 306 5.54 -15.04 9.00
N ASP A 307 4.84 -15.14 10.11
CA ASP A 307 3.94 -16.25 10.45
C ASP A 307 2.45 -15.90 10.15
N ASP A 308 2.18 -14.75 9.52
CA ASP A 308 0.84 -14.35 9.10
C ASP A 308 0.29 -15.36 8.10
N ILE A 309 -0.93 -15.85 8.35
CA ILE A 309 -1.59 -16.81 7.47
C ILE A 309 -2.37 -16.07 6.39
N LEU A 310 -2.07 -16.37 5.13
CA LEU A 310 -2.76 -15.82 3.97
C LEU A 310 -4.23 -16.29 3.94
N GLN A 311 -5.14 -15.35 3.76
CA GLN A 311 -6.58 -15.58 3.73
C GLN A 311 -7.21 -15.00 2.47
N PRO A 312 -8.32 -15.56 1.97
CA PRO A 312 -9.07 -14.97 0.87
C PRO A 312 -9.44 -13.50 1.10
N GLY A 313 -9.28 -12.68 0.09
CA GLY A 313 -9.48 -11.23 0.13
C GLY A 313 -8.26 -10.41 0.54
N MET A 314 -7.16 -11.03 0.96
CA MET A 314 -5.88 -10.33 1.11
C MET A 314 -5.30 -9.98 -0.26
N VAL A 315 -4.77 -8.77 -0.39
CA VAL A 315 -3.99 -8.35 -1.57
C VAL A 315 -2.55 -8.17 -1.14
N VAL A 316 -1.63 -8.77 -1.91
CA VAL A 316 -0.19 -8.74 -1.62
C VAL A 316 0.60 -8.56 -2.90
N THR A 317 1.81 -7.99 -2.80
CA THR A 317 2.80 -7.94 -3.88
C THR A 317 3.60 -9.23 -3.95
N VAL A 318 4.13 -9.57 -5.15
CA VAL A 318 5.07 -10.66 -5.37
C VAL A 318 6.22 -10.12 -6.22
N GLU A 319 7.31 -9.71 -5.57
CA GLU A 319 8.36 -8.83 -6.12
C GLU A 319 9.79 -9.35 -5.91
N PRO A 320 10.12 -10.60 -6.24
CA PRO A 320 11.51 -11.06 -6.12
C PRO A 320 12.47 -10.23 -6.97
N GLY A 321 13.71 -10.08 -6.48
CA GLY A 321 14.74 -9.36 -7.19
C GLY A 321 16.15 -9.89 -6.93
N ILE A 322 17.07 -9.62 -7.86
CA ILE A 322 18.51 -9.88 -7.73
C ILE A 322 19.25 -8.59 -8.03
N TYR A 323 20.14 -8.18 -7.13
CA TYR A 323 20.88 -6.91 -7.21
C TYR A 323 22.37 -7.15 -7.11
N ILE A 324 23.11 -6.82 -8.19
CA ILE A 324 24.57 -7.03 -8.29
C ILE A 324 25.26 -5.66 -8.25
N PRO A 325 25.88 -5.27 -7.12
CA PRO A 325 26.56 -3.97 -7.01
C PRO A 325 27.57 -3.75 -8.11
N GLY A 326 27.54 -2.57 -8.74
CA GLY A 326 28.43 -2.17 -9.84
C GLY A 326 28.09 -2.76 -11.20
N LEU A 327 27.02 -3.58 -11.31
CA LEU A 327 26.54 -4.13 -12.58
C LEU A 327 25.11 -3.70 -12.88
N GLY A 328 24.17 -4.02 -12.00
CA GLY A 328 22.75 -3.75 -12.16
C GLY A 328 21.90 -4.75 -11.39
N GLY A 329 20.58 -4.58 -11.46
CA GLY A 329 19.62 -5.45 -10.80
C GLY A 329 18.35 -5.64 -11.63
N VAL A 330 17.57 -6.61 -11.20
CA VAL A 330 16.26 -6.96 -11.78
C VAL A 330 15.26 -7.16 -10.66
N ARG A 331 14.10 -6.55 -10.78
CA ARG A 331 12.89 -6.86 -10.02
C ARG A 331 11.72 -7.04 -11.00
N ILE A 332 10.88 -8.03 -10.74
CA ILE A 332 9.65 -8.27 -11.48
C ILE A 332 8.57 -8.50 -10.43
N GLU A 333 7.49 -7.74 -10.51
CA GLU A 333 6.45 -7.67 -9.49
C GLU A 333 5.06 -7.68 -10.08
N ASP A 334 4.15 -8.34 -9.38
CA ASP A 334 2.72 -8.20 -9.59
C ASP A 334 1.96 -8.08 -8.27
N ASP A 335 0.85 -7.34 -8.31
CA ASP A 335 -0.19 -7.38 -7.30
C ASP A 335 -1.07 -8.62 -7.49
N ILE A 336 -1.32 -9.36 -6.42
CA ILE A 336 -2.24 -10.50 -6.43
C ILE A 336 -3.29 -10.40 -5.31
N VAL A 337 -4.49 -10.89 -5.58
CA VAL A 337 -5.50 -11.14 -4.54
C VAL A 337 -5.54 -12.63 -4.21
N ILE A 338 -5.51 -12.96 -2.93
CA ILE A 338 -5.70 -14.34 -2.45
C ILE A 338 -7.18 -14.70 -2.63
N THR A 339 -7.45 -15.82 -3.31
CA THR A 339 -8.79 -16.36 -3.57
C THR A 339 -9.08 -17.54 -2.65
N GLU A 340 -10.25 -18.17 -2.75
CA GLU A 340 -10.62 -19.35 -1.94
C GLU A 340 -9.70 -20.57 -2.21
N THR A 341 -9.08 -20.67 -3.38
CA THR A 341 -8.32 -21.87 -3.78
C THR A 341 -6.88 -21.59 -4.23
N GLY A 342 -6.50 -20.32 -4.43
CA GLY A 342 -5.19 -19.89 -4.93
C GLY A 342 -5.07 -18.38 -4.87
N ASN A 343 -4.70 -17.78 -5.98
CA ASN A 343 -4.64 -16.33 -6.15
C ASN A 343 -5.12 -15.91 -7.55
N ALA A 344 -5.36 -14.61 -7.70
CA ALA A 344 -5.61 -13.98 -9.00
C ALA A 344 -4.72 -12.74 -9.13
N VAL A 345 -4.03 -12.64 -10.25
CA VAL A 345 -3.14 -11.50 -10.55
C VAL A 345 -3.99 -10.30 -10.96
N LEU A 346 -3.67 -9.12 -10.43
CA LEU A 346 -4.35 -7.86 -10.74
C LEU A 346 -3.60 -7.06 -11.82
N THR A 347 -2.27 -7.15 -11.88
CA THR A 347 -1.42 -6.44 -12.85
C THR A 347 -1.04 -7.36 -14.00
N HIS A 348 -1.15 -6.88 -15.24
CA HIS A 348 -1.05 -7.73 -16.45
C HIS A 348 0.02 -7.27 -17.45
N SER A 349 0.83 -6.28 -17.12
CA SER A 349 1.97 -5.85 -17.94
C SER A 349 2.88 -7.03 -18.30
N SER A 350 3.37 -7.06 -19.54
CA SER A 350 4.25 -8.14 -20.02
C SER A 350 5.46 -8.32 -19.10
N LYS A 351 5.78 -9.58 -18.83
CA LYS A 351 6.99 -10.02 -18.11
C LYS A 351 8.07 -10.58 -19.06
N GLU A 352 7.87 -10.44 -20.37
CA GLU A 352 8.89 -10.80 -21.34
C GLU A 352 10.05 -9.80 -21.28
N PHE A 353 11.28 -10.31 -21.50
CA PHE A 353 12.45 -9.46 -21.55
C PHE A 353 12.36 -8.48 -22.73
N THR A 354 11.88 -7.27 -22.43
CA THR A 354 11.67 -6.22 -23.43
C THR A 354 12.99 -5.49 -23.70
N VAL A 355 13.34 -5.35 -24.97
CA VAL A 355 14.52 -4.60 -25.42
C VAL A 355 14.06 -3.46 -26.31
N LEU A 356 14.30 -2.23 -25.90
CA LEU A 356 14.05 -1.03 -26.71
C LEU A 356 15.30 -0.65 -27.51
N PRO A 357 15.15 -0.01 -28.68
CA PRO A 357 16.30 0.48 -29.44
C PRO A 357 17.06 1.59 -28.67
N VAL A 358 18.36 1.75 -28.97
CA VAL A 358 19.20 2.82 -28.43
C VAL A 358 18.84 4.17 -29.05
#